data_9ea2322b208f63fe02407ca516c19a91
#
_entry.id   9ea2322b208f63fe02407ca516c19a91
#
_cell.length_a   1.000
_cell.length_b   1.000
_cell.length_c   1.000
_cell.angle_alpha   90.00
_cell.angle_beta   90.00
_cell.angle_gamma   90.00
#
_symmetry.space_group_name_H-M   'P 1'
#
loop_
_entity.id
_entity.type
_entity.pdbx_description
1 polymer ?
#
loop_
_entity_poly.entity_id
_entity_poly.type
_entity_poly.pdbx_seq_one_letter_code
_entity_poly.pdbx_strand_id
1 'polypeptide(L)'
;MHEVVHPYSLPKQAVDFTKPFFPARLTSLYFTPSWKTLTEAQQCRYTQLYALYLNEQTAFFEEQLAETVLPALYAKPDKLGAELAANLERFQKEERQHTAMFRRLSHKIDPDHFSLESQTYHFIKVPRPLLRLMNKVAGNPWMFPCWIWLALLQEERSIAISKACINDTSLDEHFRHTHLLHLRDEANHVQWDLQMIDTV
;
A
#
# COMPACT_ATOMS: atom_id res chain seq x y z
N MET A 1 -21.96 -25.75 -3.96
CA MET A 1 -21.17 -24.71 -4.64
C MET A 1 -20.09 -24.28 -3.67
N HIS A 2 -18.83 -24.57 -3.93
CA HIS A 2 -17.73 -24.02 -3.14
C HIS A 2 -17.59 -22.55 -3.56
N GLU A 3 -17.82 -21.63 -2.61
CA GLU A 3 -17.57 -20.20 -2.78
C GLU A 3 -16.07 -20.06 -3.08
N VAL A 4 -15.73 -19.60 -4.27
CA VAL A 4 -14.33 -19.30 -4.62
C VAL A 4 -13.92 -18.09 -3.77
N VAL A 5 -13.23 -18.34 -2.67
CA VAL A 5 -12.71 -17.26 -1.81
C VAL A 5 -11.60 -16.56 -2.58
N HIS A 6 -11.82 -15.29 -2.88
CA HIS A 6 -10.79 -14.46 -3.51
C HIS A 6 -9.57 -14.38 -2.58
N PRO A 7 -8.33 -14.57 -3.05
CA PRO A 7 -7.13 -14.63 -2.20
C PRO A 7 -6.93 -13.39 -1.31
N TYR A 8 -7.48 -12.25 -1.70
CA TYR A 8 -7.43 -10.97 -0.96
C TYR A 8 -8.81 -10.56 -0.41
N SER A 9 -9.61 -11.52 0.07
CA SER A 9 -10.91 -11.21 0.67
C SER A 9 -10.78 -10.70 2.10
N LEU A 10 -11.57 -9.67 2.44
CA LEU A 10 -11.66 -9.16 3.80
C LEU A 10 -12.49 -10.09 4.69
N PRO A 11 -12.25 -10.07 6.01
CA PRO A 11 -13.11 -10.76 6.99
C PRO A 11 -14.57 -10.37 6.85
N LYS A 12 -15.49 -11.35 7.07
CA LYS A 12 -16.94 -11.15 6.90
C LYS A 12 -17.60 -10.37 8.06
N GLN A 13 -17.01 -10.39 9.24
CA GLN A 13 -17.52 -9.70 10.43
C GLN A 13 -17.55 -8.17 10.26
N ALA A 14 -18.23 -7.49 11.17
CA ALA A 14 -18.20 -6.03 11.24
C ALA A 14 -16.82 -5.54 11.73
N VAL A 15 -16.44 -4.34 11.31
CA VAL A 15 -15.26 -3.64 11.85
C VAL A 15 -15.52 -3.24 13.30
N ASP A 16 -14.56 -3.47 14.18
CA ASP A 16 -14.65 -3.10 15.58
C ASP A 16 -14.08 -1.70 15.83
N PHE A 17 -14.93 -0.70 15.81
CA PHE A 17 -14.56 0.70 16.04
C PHE A 17 -14.14 1.02 17.48
N THR A 18 -14.23 0.08 18.40
CA THR A 18 -13.70 0.25 19.77
C THR A 18 -12.20 -0.02 19.83
N LYS A 19 -11.63 -0.60 18.76
CA LYS A 19 -10.20 -0.94 18.64
C LYS A 19 -9.44 0.08 17.80
N PRO A 20 -8.14 0.26 18.08
CA PRO A 20 -7.24 0.96 17.16
C PRO A 20 -7.10 0.18 15.85
N PHE A 21 -6.83 0.89 14.76
CA PHE A 21 -6.61 0.28 13.44
C PHE A 21 -5.13 0.21 13.07
N PHE A 22 -4.29 0.95 13.79
CA PHE A 22 -2.86 1.03 13.53
C PHE A 22 -2.06 1.15 14.84
N PRO A 23 -0.85 0.57 14.92
CA PRO A 23 -0.01 0.68 16.12
C PRO A 23 0.35 2.13 16.41
N ALA A 24 -0.09 2.65 17.55
CA ALA A 24 0.10 4.06 17.94
C ALA A 24 1.56 4.50 17.85
N ARG A 25 2.50 3.63 18.25
CA ARG A 25 3.95 3.87 18.23
C ARG A 25 4.55 4.09 16.84
N LEU A 26 3.83 3.76 15.79
CA LEU A 26 4.26 4.00 14.39
C LEU A 26 3.66 5.27 13.82
N THR A 27 2.90 6.03 14.61
CA THR A 27 2.32 7.31 14.19
C THR A 27 3.18 8.49 14.63
N SER A 28 3.19 9.55 13.83
CA SER A 28 4.01 10.74 14.11
C SER A 28 3.59 11.45 15.42
N LEU A 29 2.29 11.47 15.73
CA LEU A 29 1.79 12.17 16.92
C LEU A 29 2.21 11.47 18.23
N TYR A 30 2.42 10.15 18.21
CA TYR A 30 2.80 9.37 19.39
C TYR A 30 4.05 9.90 20.10
N PHE A 31 5.02 10.43 19.35
CA PHE A 31 6.28 10.96 19.88
C PHE A 31 6.22 12.41 20.32
N THR A 32 5.03 13.03 20.28
CA THR A 32 4.85 14.44 20.67
C THR A 32 4.24 14.56 22.06
N PRO A 33 4.46 15.68 22.78
CA PRO A 33 3.76 15.95 24.03
C PRO A 33 2.24 15.91 23.90
N SER A 34 1.71 16.31 22.73
CA SER A 34 0.27 16.32 22.44
C SER A 34 -0.39 14.94 22.54
N TRP A 35 0.35 13.86 22.24
CA TRP A 35 -0.18 12.52 22.40
C TRP A 35 -0.66 12.23 23.83
N LYS A 36 0.10 12.66 24.82
CA LYS A 36 -0.18 12.43 26.25
C LYS A 36 -1.36 13.24 26.75
N THR A 37 -1.79 14.27 26.04
CA THR A 37 -2.94 15.09 26.39
C THR A 37 -4.26 14.57 25.82
N LEU A 38 -4.20 13.62 24.88
CA LEU A 38 -5.38 12.97 24.31
C LEU A 38 -5.98 11.96 25.27
N THR A 39 -7.32 11.90 25.31
CA THR A 39 -8.03 10.79 25.96
C THR A 39 -7.81 9.48 25.18
N GLU A 40 -8.03 8.33 25.80
CA GLU A 40 -7.93 7.02 25.12
C GLU A 40 -8.82 6.93 23.87
N ALA A 41 -10.03 7.47 23.93
CA ALA A 41 -10.94 7.52 22.78
C ALA A 41 -10.37 8.38 21.63
N GLN A 42 -9.72 9.51 21.94
CA GLN A 42 -9.08 10.35 20.94
C GLN A 42 -7.83 9.68 20.36
N GLN A 43 -7.04 8.99 21.18
CA GLN A 43 -5.89 8.20 20.72
C GLN A 43 -6.33 7.07 19.79
N CYS A 44 -7.38 6.32 20.16
CA CYS A 44 -7.97 5.30 19.32
C CYS A 44 -8.44 5.89 17.99
N ARG A 45 -9.23 6.98 18.01
CA ARG A 45 -9.74 7.63 16.81
C ARG A 45 -8.61 8.15 15.91
N TYR A 46 -7.56 8.70 16.49
CA TYR A 46 -6.40 9.14 15.73
C TYR A 46 -5.73 7.98 14.99
N THR A 47 -5.54 6.82 15.64
CA THR A 47 -4.95 5.65 14.97
C THR A 47 -5.84 5.10 13.85
N GLN A 48 -7.17 5.22 13.99
CA GLN A 48 -8.13 4.83 12.96
C GLN A 48 -8.01 5.74 11.72
N LEU A 49 -7.95 7.05 11.91
CA LEU A 49 -7.78 8.02 10.83
C LEU A 49 -6.39 7.88 10.16
N TYR A 50 -5.36 7.64 10.96
CA TYR A 50 -4.01 7.42 10.47
C TYR A 50 -3.90 6.14 9.61
N ALA A 51 -4.61 5.08 9.98
CA ALA A 51 -4.69 3.86 9.19
C ALA A 51 -5.35 4.09 7.82
N LEU A 52 -6.45 4.84 7.77
CA LEU A 52 -7.10 5.21 6.51
C LEU A 52 -6.20 6.08 5.62
N TYR A 53 -5.47 7.01 6.24
CA TYR A 53 -4.46 7.79 5.53
C TYR A 53 -3.36 6.91 4.93
N LEU A 54 -2.85 5.93 5.68
CA LEU A 54 -1.84 5.00 5.19
C LEU A 54 -2.39 4.08 4.09
N ASN A 55 -3.60 3.56 4.23
CA ASN A 55 -4.24 2.76 3.17
C ASN A 55 -4.31 3.55 1.85
N GLU A 56 -4.67 4.84 1.94
CA GLU A 56 -4.74 5.70 0.76
C GLU A 56 -3.34 5.98 0.19
N GLN A 57 -2.33 6.17 1.06
CA GLN A 57 -0.94 6.38 0.67
C GLN A 57 -0.38 5.16 -0.05
N THR A 58 -0.60 3.97 0.50
CA THR A 58 -0.19 2.69 -0.09
C THR A 58 -0.89 2.49 -1.44
N ALA A 59 -2.22 2.59 -1.48
CA ALA A 59 -2.98 2.42 -2.72
C ALA A 59 -2.56 3.42 -3.82
N PHE A 60 -2.24 4.67 -3.46
CA PHE A 60 -1.75 5.65 -4.42
C PHE A 60 -0.37 5.27 -4.98
N PHE A 61 0.55 4.84 -4.11
CA PHE A 61 1.90 4.47 -4.52
C PHE A 61 1.89 3.23 -5.42
N GLU A 62 1.21 2.15 -4.99
CA GLU A 62 1.08 0.90 -5.75
C GLU A 62 0.39 1.12 -7.10
N GLU A 63 -0.63 1.98 -7.17
CA GLU A 63 -1.27 2.34 -8.44
C GLU A 63 -0.28 3.04 -9.39
N GLN A 64 0.55 3.97 -8.88
CA GLN A 64 1.58 4.60 -9.73
C GLN A 64 2.64 3.60 -10.17
N LEU A 65 3.05 2.69 -9.30
CA LEU A 65 4.01 1.63 -9.62
C LEU A 65 3.42 0.68 -10.68
N ALA A 66 2.23 0.13 -10.44
CA ALA A 66 1.58 -0.84 -11.29
C ALA A 66 1.18 -0.29 -12.67
N GLU A 67 0.71 0.96 -12.74
CA GLU A 67 0.15 1.52 -13.97
C GLU A 67 1.15 2.34 -14.79
N THR A 68 2.29 2.72 -14.21
CA THR A 68 3.25 3.60 -14.89
C THR A 68 4.66 3.02 -14.93
N VAL A 69 5.22 2.61 -13.80
CA VAL A 69 6.63 2.21 -13.70
C VAL A 69 6.85 0.81 -14.25
N LEU A 70 6.16 -0.19 -13.69
CA LEU A 70 6.34 -1.59 -14.08
C LEU A 70 6.06 -1.85 -15.57
N PRO A 71 4.97 -1.34 -16.18
CA PRO A 71 4.75 -1.50 -17.61
C PRO A 71 5.87 -0.94 -18.48
N ALA A 72 6.48 0.18 -18.09
CA ALA A 72 7.58 0.77 -18.82
C ALA A 72 8.87 -0.05 -18.72
N LEU A 73 9.04 -0.80 -17.62
CA LEU A 73 10.19 -1.69 -17.41
C LEU A 73 10.05 -2.98 -18.23
N TYR A 74 8.98 -3.76 -18.02
CA TYR A 74 8.86 -5.05 -18.72
C TYR A 74 8.56 -4.92 -20.24
N ALA A 75 8.18 -3.73 -20.71
CA ALA A 75 8.10 -3.45 -22.14
C ALA A 75 9.48 -3.45 -22.86
N LYS A 76 10.59 -3.54 -22.11
CA LYS A 76 11.96 -3.58 -22.63
C LYS A 76 12.69 -4.85 -22.15
N PRO A 77 12.24 -6.04 -22.55
CA PRO A 77 12.78 -7.32 -22.05
C PRO A 77 14.25 -7.54 -22.47
N ASP A 78 14.70 -6.92 -23.54
CA ASP A 78 16.10 -6.90 -23.98
C ASP A 78 17.05 -6.29 -22.94
N LYS A 79 16.54 -5.39 -22.09
CA LYS A 79 17.29 -4.81 -20.98
C LYS A 79 17.25 -5.61 -19.70
N LEU A 80 16.12 -6.27 -19.42
CA LEU A 80 15.86 -6.97 -18.15
C LEU A 80 16.10 -8.48 -18.23
N GLY A 81 16.03 -9.05 -19.43
CA GLY A 81 15.90 -10.49 -19.62
C GLY A 81 14.44 -10.97 -19.45
N ALA A 82 14.12 -12.07 -20.13
CA ALA A 82 12.74 -12.56 -20.22
C ALA A 82 12.15 -13.01 -18.88
N GLU A 83 12.97 -13.59 -18.01
CA GLU A 83 12.54 -14.07 -16.70
C GLU A 83 12.13 -12.91 -15.78
N LEU A 84 12.98 -11.88 -15.66
CA LEU A 84 12.64 -10.70 -14.84
C LEU A 84 11.45 -9.96 -15.41
N ALA A 85 11.33 -9.82 -16.75
CA ALA A 85 10.17 -9.20 -17.37
C ALA A 85 8.86 -9.92 -16.98
N ALA A 86 8.83 -11.27 -16.99
CA ALA A 86 7.67 -12.05 -16.58
C ALA A 86 7.36 -11.88 -15.07
N ASN A 87 8.39 -11.79 -14.22
CA ASN A 87 8.23 -11.52 -12.80
C ASN A 87 7.63 -10.12 -12.55
N LEU A 88 8.01 -9.11 -13.33
CA LEU A 88 7.45 -7.76 -13.21
C LEU A 88 5.99 -7.67 -13.69
N GLU A 89 5.56 -8.47 -14.67
CA GLU A 89 4.14 -8.61 -15.02
C GLU A 89 3.34 -9.21 -13.86
N ARG A 90 3.91 -10.18 -13.16
CA ARG A 90 3.30 -10.75 -11.96
C ARG A 90 3.25 -9.72 -10.84
N PHE A 91 4.34 -9.00 -10.59
CA PHE A 91 4.41 -7.91 -9.63
C PHE A 91 3.28 -6.89 -9.89
N GLN A 92 3.15 -6.39 -11.12
CA GLN A 92 2.08 -5.48 -11.50
C GLN A 92 0.68 -6.01 -11.14
N LYS A 93 0.43 -7.30 -11.35
CA LYS A 93 -0.85 -7.91 -11.02
C LYS A 93 -1.10 -7.95 -9.52
N GLU A 94 -0.07 -8.25 -8.73
CA GLU A 94 -0.14 -8.30 -7.28
C GLU A 94 -0.39 -6.89 -6.71
N GLU A 95 0.30 -5.85 -7.19
CA GLU A 95 0.08 -4.45 -6.82
C GLU A 95 -1.35 -3.97 -7.08
N ARG A 96 -1.93 -4.33 -8.22
CA ARG A 96 -3.35 -4.03 -8.50
C ARG A 96 -4.29 -4.70 -7.49
N GLN A 97 -3.96 -5.89 -7.03
CA GLN A 97 -4.75 -6.61 -6.04
C GLN A 97 -4.62 -5.99 -4.64
N HIS A 98 -3.42 -5.56 -4.26
CA HIS A 98 -3.15 -4.82 -3.03
C HIS A 98 -3.91 -3.49 -3.00
N THR A 99 -3.76 -2.66 -4.04
CA THR A 99 -4.52 -1.41 -4.20
C THR A 99 -6.02 -1.63 -4.03
N ALA A 100 -6.57 -2.65 -4.72
CA ALA A 100 -7.99 -2.97 -4.60
C ALA A 100 -8.38 -3.46 -3.20
N MET A 101 -7.50 -4.18 -2.50
CA MET A 101 -7.72 -4.65 -1.14
C MET A 101 -7.76 -3.49 -0.14
N PHE A 102 -6.78 -2.57 -0.18
CA PHE A 102 -6.76 -1.39 0.68
C PHE A 102 -7.95 -0.46 0.42
N ARG A 103 -8.35 -0.28 -0.83
CA ARG A 103 -9.56 0.49 -1.18
C ARG A 103 -10.84 -0.15 -0.64
N ARG A 104 -10.98 -1.49 -0.74
CA ARG A 104 -12.13 -2.21 -0.14
C ARG A 104 -12.17 -2.08 1.37
N LEU A 105 -11.01 -2.14 2.05
CA LEU A 105 -10.94 -1.94 3.48
C LEU A 105 -11.39 -0.54 3.87
N SER A 106 -10.88 0.49 3.22
CA SER A 106 -11.27 1.89 3.47
C SER A 106 -12.76 2.13 3.21
N HIS A 107 -13.31 1.58 2.11
CA HIS A 107 -14.74 1.63 1.82
C HIS A 107 -15.59 0.92 2.88
N LYS A 108 -15.16 -0.25 3.37
CA LYS A 108 -15.87 -0.99 4.43
C LYS A 108 -15.96 -0.18 5.74
N ILE A 109 -14.97 0.68 6.01
CA ILE A 109 -14.91 1.52 7.21
C ILE A 109 -15.74 2.77 7.05
N ASP A 110 -15.66 3.42 5.91
CA ASP A 110 -16.30 4.72 5.64
C ASP A 110 -16.72 4.79 4.15
N PRO A 111 -17.88 4.18 3.80
CA PRO A 111 -18.35 4.13 2.42
C PRO A 111 -18.73 5.49 1.85
N ASP A 112 -19.07 6.46 2.71
CA ASP A 112 -19.46 7.81 2.28
C ASP A 112 -18.26 8.61 1.77
N HIS A 113 -17.07 8.38 2.34
CA HIS A 113 -15.84 9.05 1.93
C HIS A 113 -15.01 8.23 0.94
N PHE A 114 -15.02 6.90 1.04
CA PHE A 114 -14.21 6.02 0.21
C PHE A 114 -15.06 5.20 -0.76
N SER A 115 -15.51 5.82 -1.86
CA SER A 115 -16.25 5.12 -2.91
C SER A 115 -15.34 4.17 -3.70
N LEU A 116 -15.83 2.98 -4.02
CA LEU A 116 -15.15 2.03 -4.91
C LEU A 116 -15.24 2.43 -6.40
N GLU A 117 -16.23 3.25 -6.75
CA GLU A 117 -16.45 3.74 -8.12
C GLU A 117 -15.55 4.93 -8.46
N SER A 118 -15.14 5.68 -7.44
CA SER A 118 -14.32 6.89 -7.58
C SER A 118 -12.85 6.57 -7.30
N GLN A 119 -11.97 6.98 -8.21
CA GLN A 119 -10.52 6.95 -7.99
C GLN A 119 -10.00 8.21 -7.28
N THR A 120 -10.85 8.85 -6.48
CA THR A 120 -10.44 10.06 -5.74
C THR A 120 -9.73 9.70 -4.45
N TYR A 121 -8.67 10.44 -4.17
CA TYR A 121 -7.93 10.38 -2.92
C TYR A 121 -8.36 11.54 -2.01
N HIS A 122 -8.61 11.25 -0.71
CA HIS A 122 -9.08 12.23 0.26
C HIS A 122 -7.92 12.93 0.98
N PHE A 123 -6.93 12.15 1.38
CA PHE A 123 -5.75 12.65 2.08
C PHE A 123 -4.64 13.07 1.12
N ILE A 124 -4.45 12.31 0.06
CA ILE A 124 -3.41 12.57 -0.93
C ILE A 124 -3.89 13.63 -1.93
N LYS A 125 -3.32 14.82 -1.86
CA LYS A 125 -3.65 15.95 -2.74
C LYS A 125 -2.46 16.33 -3.59
N VAL A 126 -2.29 15.65 -4.72
CA VAL A 126 -1.23 15.95 -5.69
C VAL A 126 -1.78 16.92 -6.73
N PRO A 127 -1.20 18.13 -6.90
CA PRO A 127 -1.59 19.05 -7.95
C PRO A 127 -1.47 18.40 -9.34
N ARG A 128 -2.47 18.58 -10.20
CA ARG A 128 -2.49 17.99 -11.56
C ARG A 128 -1.20 18.20 -12.37
N PRO A 129 -0.55 19.39 -12.37
CA PRO A 129 0.71 19.57 -13.07
C PRO A 129 1.84 18.70 -12.52
N LEU A 130 1.90 18.54 -11.19
CA LEU A 130 2.90 17.72 -10.53
C LEU A 130 2.65 16.23 -10.83
N LEU A 131 1.40 15.77 -10.78
CA LEU A 131 1.04 14.40 -11.16
C LEU A 131 1.43 14.09 -12.60
N ARG A 132 1.17 15.01 -13.55
CA ARG A 132 1.60 14.85 -14.96
C ARG A 132 3.13 14.75 -15.07
N LEU A 133 3.86 15.56 -14.33
CA LEU A 133 5.32 15.50 -14.31
C LEU A 133 5.80 14.17 -13.73
N MET A 134 5.24 13.75 -12.60
CA MET A 134 5.56 12.45 -11.97
C MET A 134 5.32 11.30 -12.94
N ASN A 135 4.15 11.23 -13.58
CA ASN A 135 3.83 10.17 -14.54
C ASN A 135 4.76 10.19 -15.76
N LYS A 136 5.14 11.38 -16.25
CA LYS A 136 6.10 11.50 -17.35
C LYS A 136 7.48 10.97 -16.97
N VAL A 137 7.94 11.25 -15.77
CA VAL A 137 9.23 10.80 -15.25
C VAL A 137 9.18 9.31 -14.91
N ALA A 138 8.14 8.86 -14.20
CA ALA A 138 7.93 7.46 -13.83
C ALA A 138 7.74 6.56 -15.06
N GLY A 139 7.11 7.07 -16.11
CA GLY A 139 6.98 6.35 -17.40
C GLY A 139 8.30 6.13 -18.15
N ASN A 140 9.43 6.62 -17.63
CA ASN A 140 10.75 6.33 -18.17
C ASN A 140 11.78 6.06 -17.06
N PRO A 141 11.65 4.95 -16.33
CA PRO A 141 12.53 4.63 -15.19
C PRO A 141 13.99 4.46 -15.59
N TRP A 142 14.29 4.17 -16.86
CA TRP A 142 15.65 4.11 -17.38
C TRP A 142 16.34 5.48 -17.46
N MET A 143 15.57 6.54 -17.58
CA MET A 143 16.07 7.91 -17.46
C MET A 143 16.16 8.38 -16.01
N PHE A 144 15.40 7.76 -15.10
CA PHE A 144 15.27 8.18 -13.73
C PHE A 144 15.24 6.98 -12.76
N PRO A 145 16.39 6.29 -12.58
CA PRO A 145 16.48 5.04 -11.79
C PRO A 145 15.99 5.18 -10.34
N CYS A 146 15.95 6.40 -9.78
CA CYS A 146 15.51 6.61 -8.40
C CYS A 146 14.08 6.13 -8.12
N TRP A 147 13.25 5.93 -9.15
CA TRP A 147 11.92 5.33 -8.97
C TRP A 147 12.00 3.88 -8.52
N ILE A 148 12.98 3.13 -8.98
CA ILE A 148 13.20 1.73 -8.57
C ILE A 148 13.68 1.70 -7.11
N TRP A 149 14.57 2.62 -6.73
CA TRP A 149 14.98 2.78 -5.33
C TRP A 149 13.82 3.18 -4.41
N LEU A 150 12.91 4.04 -4.90
CA LEU A 150 11.72 4.41 -4.14
C LEU A 150 10.76 3.23 -3.98
N ALA A 151 10.61 2.38 -5.00
CA ALA A 151 9.84 1.14 -4.90
C ALA A 151 10.43 0.26 -3.79
N LEU A 152 11.69 -0.10 -3.87
CA LEU A 152 12.37 -0.91 -2.85
C LEU A 152 12.20 -0.36 -1.43
N LEU A 153 12.39 0.95 -1.23
CA LEU A 153 12.23 1.59 0.08
C LEU A 153 10.78 1.50 0.59
N GLN A 154 9.79 1.57 -0.30
CA GLN A 154 8.38 1.43 0.08
C GLN A 154 8.04 -0.03 0.40
N GLU A 155 8.55 -0.99 -0.36
CA GLU A 155 8.37 -2.43 -0.07
C GLU A 155 8.97 -2.80 1.29
N GLU A 156 10.20 -2.40 1.58
CA GLU A 156 10.83 -2.64 2.89
C GLU A 156 10.04 -1.99 4.05
N ARG A 157 9.56 -0.75 3.84
CA ARG A 157 8.71 -0.04 4.80
C ARG A 157 7.39 -0.78 4.99
N SER A 158 6.78 -1.25 3.91
CA SER A 158 5.52 -2.00 3.91
C SER A 158 5.65 -3.30 4.70
N ILE A 159 6.73 -4.05 4.49
CA ILE A 159 7.06 -5.25 5.29
C ILE A 159 7.15 -4.93 6.78
N ALA A 160 7.87 -3.87 7.15
CA ALA A 160 8.04 -3.49 8.55
C ALA A 160 6.71 -3.09 9.21
N ILE A 161 5.88 -2.31 8.52
CA ILE A 161 4.54 -1.91 8.96
C ILE A 161 3.64 -3.13 9.09
N SER A 162 3.58 -3.98 8.07
CA SER A 162 2.74 -5.16 8.06
C SER A 162 3.07 -6.11 9.21
N LYS A 163 4.35 -6.38 9.46
CA LYS A 163 4.80 -7.15 10.62
C LYS A 163 4.35 -6.54 11.95
N ALA A 164 4.44 -5.22 12.09
CA ALA A 164 4.03 -4.54 13.31
C ALA A 164 2.51 -4.63 13.52
N CYS A 165 1.70 -4.47 12.44
CA CYS A 165 0.25 -4.62 12.50
C CYS A 165 -0.19 -6.05 12.83
N ILE A 166 0.41 -7.06 12.22
CA ILE A 166 0.09 -8.47 12.44
C ILE A 166 0.35 -8.88 13.89
N ASN A 167 1.46 -8.41 14.46
CA ASN A 167 1.89 -8.75 15.81
C ASN A 167 1.13 -8.01 16.92
N ASP A 168 0.42 -6.94 16.60
CA ASP A 168 -0.37 -6.17 17.56
C ASP A 168 -1.80 -6.71 17.65
N THR A 169 -2.05 -7.57 18.63
CA THR A 169 -3.36 -8.21 18.84
C THR A 169 -4.44 -7.25 19.35
N SER A 170 -4.09 -6.04 19.76
CA SER A 170 -5.05 -5.01 20.16
C SER A 170 -5.77 -4.37 18.99
N LEU A 171 -5.22 -4.47 17.77
CA LEU A 171 -5.80 -3.89 16.57
C LEU A 171 -7.07 -4.62 16.11
N ASP A 172 -7.91 -3.92 15.36
CA ASP A 172 -9.02 -4.52 14.63
C ASP A 172 -8.53 -5.61 13.66
N GLU A 173 -9.30 -6.69 13.56
CA GLU A 173 -8.91 -7.88 12.79
C GLU A 173 -8.81 -7.61 11.30
N HIS A 174 -9.62 -6.70 10.73
CA HIS A 174 -9.55 -6.40 9.30
C HIS A 174 -8.20 -5.80 8.91
N PHE A 175 -7.66 -4.90 9.75
CA PHE A 175 -6.35 -4.32 9.51
C PHE A 175 -5.24 -5.34 9.65
N ARG A 176 -5.25 -6.15 10.70
CA ARG A 176 -4.29 -7.24 10.89
C ARG A 176 -4.32 -8.23 9.73
N HIS A 177 -5.52 -8.63 9.30
CA HIS A 177 -5.71 -9.56 8.19
C HIS A 177 -5.26 -8.97 6.86
N THR A 178 -5.59 -7.71 6.56
CA THR A 178 -5.15 -7.01 5.34
C THR A 178 -3.62 -6.96 5.27
N HIS A 179 -2.96 -6.58 6.35
CA HIS A 179 -1.50 -6.57 6.40
C HIS A 179 -0.88 -7.98 6.31
N LEU A 180 -1.57 -9.02 6.80
CA LEU A 180 -1.12 -10.41 6.62
C LEU A 180 -1.18 -10.85 5.15
N LEU A 181 -2.24 -10.48 4.45
CA LEU A 181 -2.38 -10.78 3.02
C LEU A 181 -1.31 -10.04 2.19
N HIS A 182 -1.10 -8.77 2.49
CA HIS A 182 -0.10 -7.94 1.85
C HIS A 182 1.31 -8.52 2.02
N LEU A 183 1.71 -8.82 3.25
CA LEU A 183 3.04 -9.32 3.58
C LEU A 183 3.44 -10.61 2.81
N ARG A 184 2.48 -11.38 2.32
CA ARG A 184 2.78 -12.66 1.60
C ARG A 184 3.57 -12.45 0.31
N ASP A 185 3.33 -11.33 -0.36
CA ASP A 185 3.89 -11.06 -1.69
C ASP A 185 5.12 -10.16 -1.63
N GLU A 186 5.22 -9.30 -0.60
CA GLU A 186 6.25 -8.28 -0.43
C GLU A 186 7.71 -8.80 -0.47
N ALA A 187 7.96 -10.00 0.00
CA ALA A 187 9.31 -10.57 -0.06
C ALA A 187 9.81 -10.83 -1.48
N ASN A 188 8.86 -11.14 -2.41
CA ASN A 188 9.17 -11.30 -3.82
C ASN A 188 9.38 -9.95 -4.48
N HIS A 189 8.56 -8.94 -4.12
CA HIS A 189 8.67 -7.58 -4.63
C HIS A 189 10.04 -6.99 -4.34
N VAL A 190 10.51 -7.08 -3.08
CA VAL A 190 11.87 -6.65 -2.69
C VAL A 190 12.95 -7.36 -3.53
N GLN A 191 12.81 -8.66 -3.78
CA GLN A 191 13.77 -9.39 -4.62
C GLN A 191 13.79 -8.88 -6.06
N TRP A 192 12.63 -8.62 -6.64
CA TRP A 192 12.53 -8.11 -8.01
C TRP A 192 13.05 -6.68 -8.13
N ASP A 193 12.80 -5.84 -7.13
CA ASP A 193 13.36 -4.48 -7.06
C ASP A 193 14.90 -4.50 -7.02
N LEU A 194 15.50 -5.38 -6.21
CA LEU A 194 16.95 -5.56 -6.17
C LEU A 194 17.50 -6.02 -7.53
N GLN A 195 16.83 -6.97 -8.20
CA GLN A 195 17.23 -7.39 -9.54
C GLN A 195 17.13 -6.26 -10.57
N MET A 196 16.11 -5.39 -10.46
CA MET A 196 15.99 -4.20 -11.30
C MET A 196 17.14 -3.23 -11.05
N ILE A 197 17.50 -2.98 -9.78
CA ILE A 197 18.63 -2.10 -9.42
C ILE A 197 19.94 -2.59 -10.00
N ASP A 198 20.19 -3.89 -9.96
CA ASP A 198 21.41 -4.49 -10.52
C ASP A 198 21.47 -4.38 -12.06
N THR A 199 20.35 -4.09 -12.70
CA THR A 199 20.23 -4.01 -14.17
C THR A 199 20.34 -2.56 -14.70
N VAL A 200 20.09 -1.55 -13.85
CA VAL A 200 20.04 -0.12 -14.18
C VAL A 200 21.35 0.58 -13.81
#